data_94acb71dedd59b90a641bce4180e79f4
#
_entry.id   94acb71dedd59b90a641bce4180e79f4
#
_cell.length_a   1.000
_cell.length_b   1.000
_cell.length_c   1.000
_cell.angle_alpha   90.00
_cell.angle_beta   90.00
_cell.angle_gamma   90.00
#
_symmetry.space_group_name_H-M   'P 1'
#
loop_
_entity.id
_entity.type
_entity.pdbx_description
1 polymer ?
#
loop_
_entity_poly.entity_id
_entity_poly.type
_entity_poly.pdbx_seq_one_letter_code
_entity_poly.pdbx_strand_id
1 'polypeptide(L)'
;MRYKNSFSLVAILATMIISPQVLIAQSSSNNVTLIGALIIIGALILVAAVVTVSENLLQIEAKKHGISGNGRNVSLFPSLSDLSGSKLPSYTQGKGAYVLKKGYEINLTGKPSDEVFKKPVNRYAVRPTNFRGIAPIPKLVISEKDEVLAGDVLFYDKSNENIKYCSPVSGEIVEVRRGAKRAITDVIILADKKQKYRVNKVPDVNKASREGLVDFLLESGLWPLINERPFDVVPDPSKIPSNIFISTFSTAPYAPNADIVIDGNEDAFQKGIDVLAKLTSGDVHLGLDANKNSAPSSSLTDVKNAKTHWFVGKHPSGNVGVQIHHISSIKAGQSVWTLTLQNVISIGRMFLTGKYDVSKIISIGGAIEGKQAHYSTVSGANIGDLLGNSDLDEKRIISGDVLTGRTAGKGEFLD
;
A
#
# COMPACT_ATOMS: atom_id res chain seq x y z
N MET A 1 25.25 25.01 -5.27
CA MET A 1 25.01 26.00 -6.33
C MET A 1 23.65 25.74 -6.96
N ARG A 2 22.64 26.51 -6.58
CA ARG A 2 21.39 26.76 -7.32
C ARG A 2 20.53 27.72 -6.50
N TYR A 3 20.85 29.01 -6.62
CA TYR A 3 20.11 30.13 -6.03
C TYR A 3 19.18 30.80 -7.07
N LYS A 4 18.61 30.06 -8.02
CA LYS A 4 17.97 30.70 -9.18
C LYS A 4 16.44 30.82 -9.16
N ASN A 5 15.71 30.15 -8.24
CA ASN A 5 14.25 30.07 -8.40
C ASN A 5 13.41 30.94 -7.45
N SER A 6 13.95 31.38 -6.30
CA SER A 6 13.18 32.25 -5.39
C SER A 6 13.19 33.73 -5.82
N PHE A 7 14.22 34.16 -6.55
CA PHE A 7 14.30 35.52 -7.08
C PHE A 7 13.30 35.81 -8.20
N SER A 8 12.87 34.80 -8.95
CA SER A 8 11.98 35.01 -10.09
C SER A 8 10.54 35.34 -9.69
N LEU A 9 10.05 34.82 -8.56
CA LEU A 9 8.66 35.06 -8.12
C LEU A 9 8.48 36.47 -7.54
N VAL A 10 9.47 36.92 -6.76
CA VAL A 10 9.48 38.29 -6.20
C VAL A 10 9.67 39.31 -7.32
N ALA A 11 10.48 39.00 -8.34
CA ALA A 11 10.64 39.85 -9.51
C ALA A 11 9.36 39.91 -10.38
N ILE A 12 8.62 38.81 -10.54
CA ILE A 12 7.36 38.77 -11.29
C ILE A 12 6.25 39.52 -10.55
N LEU A 13 6.15 39.37 -9.23
CA LEU A 13 5.20 40.15 -8.41
C LEU A 13 5.55 41.65 -8.41
N ALA A 14 6.81 42.02 -8.36
CA ALA A 14 7.25 43.43 -8.46
C ALA A 14 6.98 44.00 -9.85
N THR A 15 7.11 43.26 -10.93
CA THR A 15 6.81 43.72 -12.29
C THR A 15 5.31 43.80 -12.62
N MET A 16 4.46 43.02 -11.96
CA MET A 16 3.00 43.14 -12.12
C MET A 16 2.38 44.32 -11.40
N ILE A 17 3.04 44.86 -10.35
CA ILE A 17 2.53 46.00 -9.58
C ILE A 17 2.95 47.34 -10.21
N ILE A 18 3.97 47.39 -11.04
CA ILE A 18 4.42 48.56 -11.76
C ILE A 18 3.89 48.51 -13.19
N SER A 19 2.58 48.69 -13.37
CA SER A 19 2.06 48.97 -14.70
C SER A 19 2.42 50.42 -15.08
N PRO A 20 2.81 50.73 -16.31
CA PRO A 20 3.21 52.09 -16.75
C PRO A 20 2.11 53.16 -16.59
N GLN A 21 0.89 52.76 -16.35
CA GLN A 21 -0.25 53.67 -16.13
C GLN A 21 -0.25 54.39 -14.75
N VAL A 22 0.55 53.89 -13.77
CA VAL A 22 0.71 54.57 -12.48
C VAL A 22 1.73 55.73 -12.56
N LEU A 23 2.53 55.78 -13.62
CA LEU A 23 3.56 56.82 -13.82
C LEU A 23 3.07 58.06 -14.55
N ILE A 24 1.83 58.14 -15.02
CA ILE A 24 1.30 59.28 -15.81
C ILE A 24 0.17 60.05 -15.05
N ALA A 25 0.11 59.99 -13.74
CA ALA A 25 -0.78 60.87 -12.96
C ALA A 25 0.01 62.03 -12.34
N GLN A 26 0.20 63.01 -13.14
CA GLN A 26 0.37 64.46 -12.96
C GLN A 26 0.65 65.03 -11.58
N SER A 27 1.75 65.77 -11.60
CA SER A 27 2.24 66.86 -10.77
C SER A 27 1.22 67.68 -9.98
N SER A 28 1.21 67.52 -8.67
CA SER A 28 1.25 68.48 -7.56
C SER A 28 0.85 67.94 -6.21
N SER A 29 0.67 66.66 -6.06
CA SER A 29 0.48 66.04 -4.72
C SER A 29 1.55 64.91 -4.51
N ASN A 30 2.68 65.04 -5.15
CA ASN A 30 3.58 63.92 -5.48
C ASN A 30 4.39 63.33 -4.31
N ASN A 31 4.52 64.03 -3.20
CA ASN A 31 5.37 63.55 -2.10
C ASN A 31 4.66 62.47 -1.25
N VAL A 32 3.36 62.55 -1.09
CA VAL A 32 2.60 61.63 -0.25
C VAL A 32 2.42 60.27 -0.95
N THR A 33 2.14 60.28 -2.24
CA THR A 33 2.02 59.04 -3.04
C THR A 33 3.37 58.36 -3.23
N LEU A 34 4.45 59.10 -3.40
CA LEU A 34 5.81 58.56 -3.53
C LEU A 34 6.31 57.99 -2.18
N ILE A 35 6.03 58.67 -1.07
CA ILE A 35 6.33 58.15 0.27
C ILE A 35 5.50 56.88 0.56
N GLY A 36 4.20 56.85 0.22
CA GLY A 36 3.37 55.67 0.33
C GLY A 36 3.87 54.49 -0.46
N ALA A 37 4.29 54.70 -1.71
CA ALA A 37 4.89 53.65 -2.55
C ALA A 37 6.20 53.12 -1.95
N LEU A 38 7.07 54.00 -1.44
CA LEU A 38 8.33 53.59 -0.80
C LEU A 38 8.08 52.77 0.49
N ILE A 39 7.08 53.15 1.28
CA ILE A 39 6.70 52.36 2.48
C ILE A 39 6.20 50.99 2.10
N ILE A 40 5.35 50.86 1.07
CA ILE A 40 4.86 49.56 0.57
C ILE A 40 6.01 48.71 0.05
N ILE A 41 6.91 49.27 -0.73
CA ILE A 41 8.10 48.55 -1.25
C ILE A 41 8.99 48.12 -0.08
N GLY A 42 9.24 48.97 0.88
CA GLY A 42 10.00 48.65 2.09
C GLY A 42 9.37 47.50 2.89
N ALA A 43 8.06 47.53 3.08
CA ALA A 43 7.31 46.47 3.75
C ALA A 43 7.40 45.15 2.97
N LEU A 44 7.28 45.17 1.63
CA LEU A 44 7.41 43.99 0.80
C LEU A 44 8.83 43.36 0.85
N ILE A 45 9.85 44.22 0.86
CA ILE A 45 11.27 43.77 0.99
C ILE A 45 11.47 43.11 2.37
N LEU A 46 10.91 43.71 3.43
CA LEU A 46 11.02 43.19 4.78
C LEU A 46 10.34 41.82 4.91
N VAL A 47 9.12 41.68 4.38
CA VAL A 47 8.40 40.39 4.33
C VAL A 47 9.20 39.38 3.54
N ALA A 48 9.73 39.73 2.37
CA ALA A 48 10.55 38.84 1.56
C ALA A 48 11.83 38.39 2.29
N ALA A 49 12.47 39.28 3.05
CA ALA A 49 13.64 38.96 3.86
C ALA A 49 13.29 37.97 4.99
N VAL A 50 12.19 38.21 5.72
CA VAL A 50 11.72 37.34 6.79
C VAL A 50 11.40 35.92 6.24
N VAL A 51 10.70 35.86 5.13
CA VAL A 51 10.39 34.58 4.46
C VAL A 51 11.66 33.84 4.06
N THR A 52 12.63 34.53 3.45
CA THR A 52 13.90 33.93 3.00
C THR A 52 14.71 33.39 4.19
N VAL A 53 14.80 34.16 5.27
CA VAL A 53 15.49 33.72 6.50
C VAL A 53 14.78 32.51 7.10
N SER A 54 13.46 32.52 7.20
CA SER A 54 12.66 31.42 7.75
C SER A 54 12.82 30.14 6.90
N GLU A 55 12.83 30.23 5.57
CA GLU A 55 13.10 29.09 4.70
C GLU A 55 14.51 28.54 4.88
N ASN A 56 15.51 29.40 5.00
CA ASN A 56 16.89 28.96 5.23
C ASN A 56 17.04 28.24 6.58
N LEU A 57 16.42 28.75 7.63
CA LEU A 57 16.42 28.09 8.95
C LEU A 57 15.72 26.74 8.93
N LEU A 58 14.58 26.64 8.26
CA LEU A 58 13.88 25.37 8.06
C LEU A 58 14.73 24.36 7.30
N GLN A 59 15.44 24.78 6.25
CA GLN A 59 16.32 23.89 5.49
C GLN A 59 17.54 23.42 6.30
N ILE A 60 18.08 24.28 7.18
CA ILE A 60 19.18 23.93 8.08
C ILE A 60 18.70 22.88 9.09
N GLU A 61 17.56 23.11 9.72
CA GLU A 61 16.98 22.18 10.69
C GLU A 61 16.58 20.84 10.03
N ALA A 62 16.00 20.87 8.84
CA ALA A 62 15.69 19.69 8.06
C ALA A 62 16.95 18.86 7.71
N LYS A 63 18.07 19.54 7.41
CA LYS A 63 19.36 18.85 7.19
C LYS A 63 19.88 18.21 8.47
N LYS A 64 19.80 18.91 9.61
CA LYS A 64 20.24 18.42 10.92
C LYS A 64 19.48 17.15 11.35
N HIS A 65 18.19 17.07 11.04
CA HIS A 65 17.33 15.92 11.32
C HIS A 65 17.29 14.87 10.19
N GLY A 66 18.18 14.97 9.18
CA GLY A 66 18.25 14.00 8.09
C GLY A 66 17.06 13.99 7.12
N ILE A 67 16.16 14.98 7.23
CA ILE A 67 14.95 15.10 6.40
C ILE A 67 15.30 15.67 5.00
N SER A 68 16.46 16.29 4.86
CA SER A 68 16.93 16.94 3.64
C SER A 68 17.96 16.09 2.89
N GLY A 69 17.51 15.01 2.29
CA GLY A 69 18.33 14.21 1.37
C GLY A 69 17.42 13.56 0.33
N ASN A 70 17.62 13.78 -0.93
CA ASN A 70 16.89 13.29 -2.10
C ASN A 70 16.02 14.34 -2.83
N GLY A 71 16.56 15.57 -2.96
CA GLY A 71 15.93 16.55 -3.87
C GLY A 71 14.65 17.20 -3.37
N ARG A 72 14.29 17.02 -2.11
CA ARG A 72 13.13 17.65 -1.48
C ARG A 72 13.56 18.87 -0.68
N ASN A 73 13.14 20.04 -1.13
CA ASN A 73 13.27 21.26 -0.35
C ASN A 73 12.08 21.34 0.60
N VAL A 74 12.34 21.38 1.90
CA VAL A 74 11.33 21.77 2.89
C VAL A 74 11.12 23.27 2.71
N SER A 75 9.92 23.71 2.32
CA SER A 75 9.58 25.11 2.05
C SER A 75 8.31 25.50 2.79
N LEU A 76 8.26 26.74 3.28
CA LEU A 76 7.07 27.34 3.90
C LEU A 76 5.94 27.58 2.90
N PHE A 77 6.27 27.70 1.62
CA PHE A 77 5.31 27.97 0.57
C PHE A 77 5.21 26.81 -0.40
N PRO A 78 4.01 26.50 -0.90
CA PRO A 78 3.84 25.52 -1.94
C PRO A 78 4.65 25.94 -3.18
N SER A 79 5.27 24.97 -3.83
CA SER A 79 5.97 25.21 -5.10
C SER A 79 4.98 25.63 -6.20
N LEU A 80 5.46 26.31 -7.24
CA LEU A 80 4.62 26.63 -8.42
C LEU A 80 4.00 25.37 -9.04
N SER A 81 4.66 24.21 -8.95
CA SER A 81 4.12 22.92 -9.34
C SER A 81 2.97 22.46 -8.46
N ASP A 82 2.98 22.81 -7.16
CA ASP A 82 1.89 22.51 -6.24
C ASP A 82 0.67 23.41 -6.51
N LEU A 83 0.90 24.64 -6.97
CA LEU A 83 -0.13 25.59 -7.36
C LEU A 83 -0.72 25.33 -8.75
N SER A 84 0.07 24.84 -9.70
CA SER A 84 -0.35 24.59 -11.09
C SER A 84 -1.13 23.26 -11.27
N GLY A 85 -1.31 22.49 -10.20
CA GLY A 85 -1.85 21.14 -10.22
C GLY A 85 -0.83 20.13 -10.76
N SER A 86 -0.85 18.89 -10.27
CA SER A 86 0.01 17.83 -10.79
C SER A 86 -0.30 17.61 -12.28
N LYS A 87 0.68 17.84 -13.15
CA LYS A 87 0.54 17.48 -14.55
C LYS A 87 0.45 15.95 -14.62
N LEU A 88 -0.64 15.47 -15.19
CA LEU A 88 -0.80 14.06 -15.45
C LEU A 88 0.34 13.55 -16.35
N PRO A 89 0.97 12.42 -16.02
CA PRO A 89 1.95 11.81 -16.89
C PRO A 89 1.38 11.51 -18.28
N SER A 90 2.21 11.60 -19.31
CA SER A 90 1.77 11.40 -20.71
C SER A 90 1.13 10.03 -20.96
N TYR A 91 1.56 9.00 -20.25
CA TYR A 91 1.02 7.64 -20.39
C TYR A 91 -0.42 7.50 -19.85
N THR A 92 -0.94 8.49 -19.11
CA THR A 92 -2.34 8.50 -18.63
C THR A 92 -3.28 9.22 -19.57
N GLN A 93 -2.79 9.84 -20.66
CA GLN A 93 -3.60 10.60 -21.59
C GLN A 93 -4.65 9.71 -22.27
N GLY A 94 -5.91 10.22 -22.32
CA GLY A 94 -7.06 9.48 -22.89
C GLY A 94 -7.65 8.40 -21.98
N LYS A 95 -7.10 8.19 -20.76
CA LYS A 95 -7.60 7.24 -19.76
C LYS A 95 -8.15 8.01 -18.56
N GLY A 96 -9.22 7.54 -17.94
CA GLY A 96 -9.79 8.17 -16.75
C GLY A 96 -8.74 8.27 -15.61
N ALA A 97 -8.33 9.49 -15.26
CA ALA A 97 -7.38 9.72 -14.21
C ALA A 97 -8.02 10.56 -13.09
N TYR A 98 -7.81 10.12 -11.86
CA TYR A 98 -8.28 10.79 -10.64
C TYR A 98 -7.13 11.53 -9.99
N VAL A 99 -7.23 12.86 -9.91
CA VAL A 99 -6.23 13.71 -9.28
C VAL A 99 -6.71 14.09 -7.89
N LEU A 100 -6.04 13.57 -6.86
CA LEU A 100 -6.32 13.89 -5.47
C LEU A 100 -5.44 15.05 -5.03
N LYS A 101 -6.03 16.25 -4.93
CA LYS A 101 -5.30 17.47 -4.55
C LYS A 101 -4.97 17.53 -3.07
N LYS A 102 -5.74 16.85 -2.21
CA LYS A 102 -5.53 16.80 -0.76
C LYS A 102 -4.83 15.50 -0.38
N GLY A 103 -3.88 15.58 0.52
CA GLY A 103 -3.16 14.42 1.02
C GLY A 103 -1.87 14.82 1.72
N TYR A 104 -1.21 13.84 2.33
CA TYR A 104 0.01 14.03 3.11
C TYR A 104 1.15 13.20 2.52
N GLU A 105 2.34 13.77 2.53
CA GLU A 105 3.57 13.06 2.24
C GLU A 105 4.26 12.75 3.55
N ILE A 106 4.38 11.45 3.85
CA ILE A 106 4.99 10.98 5.10
C ILE A 106 6.44 10.63 4.79
N ASN A 107 7.34 11.51 5.18
CA ASN A 107 8.77 11.35 4.96
C ASN A 107 9.39 10.60 6.12
N LEU A 108 9.97 9.44 5.85
CA LEU A 108 10.74 8.65 6.79
C LEU A 108 12.14 8.42 6.23
N THR A 109 13.12 8.21 7.10
CA THR A 109 14.49 7.84 6.74
C THR A 109 14.62 6.32 6.60
N GLY A 110 15.59 5.83 5.80
CA GLY A 110 15.84 4.40 5.62
C GLY A 110 14.87 3.76 4.62
N LYS A 111 14.74 4.37 3.44
CA LYS A 111 13.95 3.81 2.34
C LYS A 111 14.53 2.46 1.89
N PRO A 112 13.69 1.42 1.70
CA PRO A 112 14.12 0.14 1.15
C PRO A 112 14.74 0.28 -0.25
N SER A 113 15.79 -0.49 -0.54
CA SER A 113 16.29 -0.66 -1.90
C SER A 113 15.34 -1.52 -2.72
N ASP A 114 15.46 -1.43 -4.05
CA ASP A 114 14.63 -2.23 -4.98
C ASP A 114 15.15 -3.67 -5.13
N GLU A 115 16.24 -4.05 -4.45
CA GLU A 115 16.75 -5.42 -4.43
C GLU A 115 15.84 -6.33 -3.62
N VAL A 116 15.67 -7.58 -4.10
CA VAL A 116 14.84 -8.60 -3.45
C VAL A 116 15.75 -9.69 -2.87
N PHE A 117 15.70 -9.83 -1.56
CA PHE A 117 16.44 -10.88 -0.84
C PHE A 117 15.49 -11.99 -0.39
N LYS A 118 16.04 -13.20 -0.25
CA LYS A 118 15.37 -14.33 0.39
C LYS A 118 16.12 -14.69 1.65
N LYS A 119 15.44 -14.62 2.79
CA LYS A 119 16.01 -15.07 4.07
C LYS A 119 15.35 -16.36 4.51
N PRO A 120 16.12 -17.29 5.10
CA PRO A 120 15.55 -18.46 5.74
C PRO A 120 14.75 -18.01 6.97
N VAL A 121 13.50 -18.42 7.02
CA VAL A 121 12.62 -18.28 8.17
C VAL A 121 12.23 -19.67 8.62
N ASN A 122 12.42 -19.97 9.90
CA ASN A 122 12.19 -21.29 10.45
C ASN A 122 10.77 -21.44 11.01
N ARG A 123 10.21 -20.36 11.55
CA ARG A 123 8.90 -20.39 12.19
C ARG A 123 7.93 -19.45 11.51
N TYR A 124 6.72 -19.94 11.36
CA TYR A 124 5.60 -19.19 10.82
C TYR A 124 4.42 -19.31 11.78
N ALA A 125 3.54 -18.34 11.79
CA ALA A 125 2.29 -18.45 12.55
C ALA A 125 1.09 -18.00 11.71
N VAL A 126 -0.02 -18.71 11.89
CA VAL A 126 -1.34 -18.23 11.46
C VAL A 126 -2.05 -17.67 12.67
N ARG A 127 -2.47 -16.43 12.57
CA ARG A 127 -3.02 -15.65 13.67
C ARG A 127 -4.48 -15.32 13.39
N PRO A 128 -5.44 -15.92 14.11
CA PRO A 128 -6.85 -15.62 13.88
C PRO A 128 -7.21 -14.13 14.02
N THR A 129 -6.48 -13.41 14.89
CA THR A 129 -6.70 -11.98 15.14
C THR A 129 -6.22 -11.06 14.00
N ASN A 130 -5.44 -11.58 13.04
CA ASN A 130 -4.93 -10.80 11.91
C ASN A 130 -5.92 -10.74 10.74
N PHE A 131 -6.94 -11.59 10.74
CA PHE A 131 -7.99 -11.53 9.73
C PHE A 131 -8.87 -10.33 10.01
N ARG A 132 -8.99 -9.48 8.99
CA ARG A 132 -9.63 -8.16 9.13
C ARG A 132 -11.12 -8.26 9.44
N GLY A 133 -11.62 -7.26 10.15
CA GLY A 133 -13.00 -7.15 10.56
C GLY A 133 -13.28 -7.89 11.87
N ILE A 134 -14.41 -8.54 11.96
CA ILE A 134 -14.74 -9.41 13.11
C ILE A 134 -13.81 -10.62 12.99
N ALA A 135 -12.93 -10.80 13.98
CA ALA A 135 -12.02 -11.93 13.99
C ALA A 135 -12.82 -13.25 14.01
N PRO A 136 -12.37 -14.28 13.28
CA PRO A 136 -13.04 -15.56 13.31
C PRO A 136 -13.01 -16.14 14.72
N ILE A 137 -14.05 -16.90 15.09
CA ILE A 137 -14.02 -17.76 16.26
C ILE A 137 -13.41 -19.07 15.81
N PRO A 138 -12.08 -19.30 16.00
CA PRO A 138 -11.40 -20.42 15.41
C PRO A 138 -11.78 -21.72 16.10
N LYS A 139 -12.14 -22.75 15.32
CA LYS A 139 -12.19 -24.13 15.76
C LYS A 139 -11.03 -24.88 15.12
N LEU A 140 -10.06 -25.28 15.95
CA LEU A 140 -8.90 -26.03 15.50
C LEU A 140 -9.31 -27.42 15.00
N VAL A 141 -8.65 -27.86 13.94
CA VAL A 141 -8.71 -29.24 13.41
C VAL A 141 -7.38 -29.96 13.56
N ILE A 142 -6.40 -29.29 14.16
CA ILE A 142 -5.04 -29.77 14.40
C ILE A 142 -4.69 -29.72 15.89
N SER A 143 -3.65 -30.45 16.27
CA SER A 143 -3.04 -30.49 17.57
C SER A 143 -1.54 -30.17 17.50
N GLU A 144 -0.95 -29.82 18.64
CA GLU A 144 0.51 -29.70 18.72
C GLU A 144 1.16 -31.05 18.38
N LYS A 145 2.29 -31.00 17.66
CA LYS A 145 3.05 -32.11 17.07
C LYS A 145 2.45 -32.74 15.81
N ASP A 146 1.32 -32.25 15.31
CA ASP A 146 0.83 -32.66 14.01
C ASP A 146 1.73 -32.14 12.90
N GLU A 147 1.99 -32.98 11.90
CA GLU A 147 2.61 -32.60 10.65
C GLU A 147 1.57 -32.09 9.67
N VAL A 148 1.85 -30.95 9.03
CA VAL A 148 0.95 -30.33 8.05
C VAL A 148 1.67 -30.01 6.74
N LEU A 149 0.93 -30.07 5.64
CA LEU A 149 1.36 -29.57 4.34
C LEU A 149 0.94 -28.09 4.20
N ALA A 150 1.64 -27.35 3.33
CA ALA A 150 1.14 -26.04 2.90
C ALA A 150 -0.21 -26.21 2.20
N GLY A 151 -1.26 -25.54 2.72
CA GLY A 151 -2.63 -25.70 2.28
C GLY A 151 -3.51 -26.61 3.14
N ASP A 152 -2.94 -27.32 4.13
CA ASP A 152 -3.77 -28.08 5.07
C ASP A 152 -4.52 -27.14 6.00
N VAL A 153 -5.75 -27.50 6.34
CA VAL A 153 -6.63 -26.69 7.20
C VAL A 153 -6.13 -26.75 8.64
N LEU A 154 -5.87 -25.59 9.23
CA LEU A 154 -5.50 -25.45 10.64
C LEU A 154 -6.74 -25.24 11.53
N PHE A 155 -7.63 -24.41 11.07
CA PHE A 155 -8.90 -24.11 11.74
C PHE A 155 -9.93 -23.59 10.74
N TYR A 156 -11.16 -23.55 11.16
CA TYR A 156 -12.25 -22.91 10.44
C TYR A 156 -12.97 -21.90 11.33
N ASP A 157 -13.72 -21.01 10.71
CA ASP A 157 -14.57 -20.06 11.42
C ASP A 157 -15.81 -20.80 11.96
N LYS A 158 -16.00 -20.78 13.29
CA LYS A 158 -17.15 -21.42 13.94
C LYS A 158 -18.49 -20.84 13.50
N SER A 159 -18.52 -19.58 13.04
CA SER A 159 -19.74 -18.95 12.53
C SER A 159 -20.08 -19.39 11.11
N ASN A 160 -19.08 -19.84 10.34
CA ASN A 160 -19.25 -20.38 9.00
C ASN A 160 -18.14 -21.43 8.72
N GLU A 161 -18.48 -22.69 8.92
CA GLU A 161 -17.52 -23.81 8.86
C GLU A 161 -16.90 -24.02 7.46
N ASN A 162 -17.49 -23.42 6.42
CA ASN A 162 -16.93 -23.48 5.08
C ASN A 162 -15.70 -22.55 4.92
N ILE A 163 -15.55 -21.54 5.77
CA ILE A 163 -14.41 -20.61 5.73
C ILE A 163 -13.24 -21.24 6.47
N LYS A 164 -12.29 -21.76 5.70
CA LYS A 164 -11.12 -22.48 6.17
C LYS A 164 -9.88 -21.59 6.15
N TYR A 165 -9.04 -21.76 7.16
CA TYR A 165 -7.76 -21.06 7.31
C TYR A 165 -6.64 -22.11 7.27
N CYS A 166 -5.78 -22.00 6.27
CA CYS A 166 -4.82 -23.04 5.94
C CYS A 166 -3.39 -22.69 6.35
N SER A 167 -2.56 -23.72 6.48
CA SER A 167 -1.13 -23.57 6.73
C SER A 167 -0.43 -22.90 5.54
N PRO A 168 0.33 -21.82 5.77
CA PRO A 168 1.09 -21.17 4.71
C PRO A 168 2.36 -21.94 4.31
N VAL A 169 2.81 -22.87 5.15
CA VAL A 169 4.04 -23.67 4.98
C VAL A 169 3.78 -25.12 5.39
N SER A 170 4.62 -26.06 4.93
CA SER A 170 4.65 -27.42 5.49
C SER A 170 5.59 -27.47 6.69
N GLY A 171 5.28 -28.31 7.67
CA GLY A 171 6.08 -28.50 8.85
C GLY A 171 5.28 -29.04 10.04
N GLU A 172 5.87 -28.96 11.23
CA GLU A 172 5.28 -29.43 12.48
C GLU A 172 4.59 -28.28 13.24
N ILE A 173 3.40 -28.50 13.77
CA ILE A 173 2.74 -27.59 14.70
C ILE A 173 3.46 -27.65 16.05
N VAL A 174 4.27 -26.65 16.37
CA VAL A 174 5.07 -26.66 17.60
C VAL A 174 4.36 -26.03 18.79
N GLU A 175 3.41 -25.13 18.56
CA GLU A 175 2.74 -24.43 19.66
C GLU A 175 1.39 -23.87 19.18
N VAL A 176 0.36 -24.03 20.02
CA VAL A 176 -0.91 -23.31 19.90
C VAL A 176 -1.00 -22.29 21.05
N ARG A 177 -0.59 -21.06 20.75
CA ARG A 177 -0.54 -20.00 21.74
C ARG A 177 -1.94 -19.47 22.06
N ARG A 178 -2.19 -19.25 23.35
CA ARG A 178 -3.48 -18.76 23.82
C ARG A 178 -3.29 -17.50 24.67
N GLY A 179 -4.13 -16.52 24.40
CA GLY A 179 -4.21 -15.27 25.15
C GLY A 179 -5.32 -15.27 26.21
N ALA A 180 -5.78 -14.06 26.52
CA ALA A 180 -6.86 -13.84 27.47
C ALA A 180 -8.13 -14.64 27.10
N LYS A 181 -8.85 -15.14 28.11
CA LYS A 181 -10.05 -15.96 27.93
C LYS A 181 -9.85 -17.18 27.03
N ARG A 182 -8.63 -17.73 27.01
CA ARG A 182 -8.22 -18.87 26.18
C ARG A 182 -8.38 -18.67 24.66
N ALA A 183 -8.49 -17.42 24.20
CA ALA A 183 -8.53 -17.11 22.78
C ALA A 183 -7.23 -17.58 22.10
N ILE A 184 -7.32 -18.22 20.95
CA ILE A 184 -6.17 -18.64 20.17
C ILE A 184 -5.58 -17.37 19.53
N THR A 185 -4.31 -17.09 19.85
CA THR A 185 -3.59 -15.95 19.30
C THR A 185 -2.72 -16.37 18.12
N ASP A 186 -2.05 -17.51 18.23
CA ASP A 186 -1.09 -17.96 17.22
C ASP A 186 -1.15 -19.50 17.10
N VAL A 187 -1.14 -20.00 15.88
CA VAL A 187 -0.83 -21.41 15.55
C VAL A 187 0.55 -21.39 14.90
N ILE A 188 1.56 -21.89 15.62
CA ILE A 188 2.96 -21.76 15.23
C ILE A 188 3.45 -23.05 14.59
N ILE A 189 4.08 -22.92 13.44
CA ILE A 189 4.57 -23.99 12.59
C ILE A 189 6.08 -23.88 12.46
N LEU A 190 6.80 -24.94 12.77
CA LEU A 190 8.21 -25.10 12.43
C LEU A 190 8.31 -25.63 11.02
N ALA A 191 8.74 -24.77 10.10
CA ALA A 191 8.70 -25.07 8.68
C ALA A 191 9.72 -26.15 8.26
N ASP A 192 9.30 -27.00 7.36
CA ASP A 192 10.19 -27.92 6.65
C ASP A 192 11.27 -27.17 5.86
N LYS A 193 12.48 -27.72 5.78
CA LYS A 193 13.54 -27.20 4.90
C LYS A 193 13.12 -27.20 3.42
N LYS A 194 12.34 -28.19 3.01
CA LYS A 194 11.77 -28.31 1.67
C LYS A 194 10.25 -28.33 1.78
N GLN A 195 9.62 -27.30 1.25
CA GLN A 195 8.16 -27.15 1.33
C GLN A 195 7.42 -28.24 0.55
N LYS A 196 6.42 -28.80 1.20
CA LYS A 196 5.48 -29.78 0.63
C LYS A 196 4.10 -29.15 0.58
N TYR A 197 3.35 -29.43 -0.47
CA TYR A 197 2.05 -28.80 -0.71
C TYR A 197 0.95 -29.84 -0.81
N ARG A 198 -0.21 -29.50 -0.23
CA ARG A 198 -1.45 -30.19 -0.58
C ARG A 198 -1.78 -29.82 -2.04
N VAL A 199 -1.97 -30.82 -2.89
CA VAL A 199 -2.33 -30.61 -4.28
C VAL A 199 -3.85 -30.60 -4.42
N ASN A 200 -4.40 -29.52 -4.98
CA ASN A 200 -5.82 -29.35 -5.21
C ASN A 200 -6.15 -29.61 -6.69
N LYS A 201 -7.29 -30.25 -6.96
CA LYS A 201 -7.79 -30.42 -8.32
C LYS A 201 -8.43 -29.11 -8.79
N VAL A 202 -7.73 -28.38 -9.63
CA VAL A 202 -8.12 -27.05 -10.09
C VAL A 202 -9.25 -27.15 -11.12
N PRO A 203 -10.37 -26.40 -10.95
CA PRO A 203 -11.40 -26.31 -11.97
C PRO A 203 -10.95 -25.45 -13.16
N ASP A 204 -11.43 -25.78 -14.35
CA ASP A 204 -11.23 -24.92 -15.53
C ASP A 204 -12.06 -23.63 -15.37
N VAL A 205 -11.37 -22.50 -15.22
CA VAL A 205 -12.00 -21.18 -14.99
C VAL A 205 -13.02 -20.83 -16.08
N ASN A 206 -12.76 -21.26 -17.33
CA ASN A 206 -13.65 -20.91 -18.45
C ASN A 206 -14.99 -21.67 -18.39
N LYS A 207 -14.97 -22.91 -17.87
CA LYS A 207 -16.12 -23.81 -17.81
C LYS A 207 -16.84 -23.81 -16.46
N ALA A 208 -16.14 -23.39 -15.40
CA ALA A 208 -16.69 -23.41 -14.05
C ALA A 208 -17.80 -22.37 -13.89
N SER A 209 -18.84 -22.73 -13.13
CA SER A 209 -19.83 -21.78 -12.64
C SER A 209 -19.21 -20.93 -11.53
N ARG A 210 -19.88 -19.81 -11.19
CA ARG A 210 -19.49 -18.97 -10.04
C ARG A 210 -19.46 -19.78 -8.75
N GLU A 211 -20.49 -20.57 -8.51
CA GLU A 211 -20.63 -21.41 -7.32
C GLU A 211 -19.47 -22.41 -7.21
N GLY A 212 -19.12 -23.08 -8.31
CA GLY A 212 -17.99 -24.00 -8.33
C GLY A 212 -16.63 -23.32 -8.07
N LEU A 213 -16.47 -22.05 -8.49
CA LEU A 213 -15.28 -21.26 -8.16
C LEU A 213 -15.28 -20.83 -6.69
N VAL A 214 -16.43 -20.45 -6.13
CA VAL A 214 -16.58 -20.12 -4.71
C VAL A 214 -16.25 -21.33 -3.84
N ASP A 215 -16.84 -22.50 -4.14
CA ASP A 215 -16.58 -23.73 -3.41
C ASP A 215 -15.09 -24.09 -3.45
N PHE A 216 -14.44 -23.97 -4.61
CA PHE A 216 -13.01 -24.22 -4.73
C PHE A 216 -12.16 -23.25 -3.90
N LEU A 217 -12.50 -21.96 -3.88
CA LEU A 217 -11.79 -20.95 -3.06
C LEU A 217 -11.98 -21.21 -1.56
N LEU A 218 -13.16 -21.67 -1.14
CA LEU A 218 -13.44 -22.07 0.23
C LEU A 218 -12.62 -23.33 0.63
N GLU A 219 -12.65 -24.37 -0.21
CA GLU A 219 -11.92 -25.60 0.06
C GLU A 219 -10.40 -25.45 0.05
N SER A 220 -9.88 -24.60 -0.82
CA SER A 220 -8.45 -24.31 -0.92
C SER A 220 -7.93 -23.35 0.16
N GLY A 221 -8.80 -22.74 0.98
CA GLY A 221 -8.42 -21.79 2.01
C GLY A 221 -8.03 -20.42 1.49
N LEU A 222 -8.37 -20.08 0.24
CA LEU A 222 -8.07 -18.78 -0.35
C LEU A 222 -9.18 -17.73 -0.11
N TRP A 223 -10.36 -18.17 0.31
CA TRP A 223 -11.49 -17.27 0.56
C TRP A 223 -11.17 -16.14 1.55
N PRO A 224 -10.44 -16.36 2.67
CA PRO A 224 -10.08 -15.31 3.61
C PRO A 224 -9.14 -14.23 3.05
N LEU A 225 -8.61 -14.39 1.83
CA LEU A 225 -7.82 -13.35 1.15
C LEU A 225 -8.68 -12.22 0.56
N ILE A 226 -10.01 -12.41 0.54
CA ILE A 226 -10.99 -11.47 0.02
C ILE A 226 -11.61 -10.71 1.19
N ASN A 227 -11.77 -9.40 1.05
CA ASN A 227 -12.44 -8.56 2.04
C ASN A 227 -13.69 -7.91 1.46
N GLU A 228 -14.79 -7.92 2.21
CA GLU A 228 -16.04 -7.23 1.87
C GLU A 228 -16.08 -5.84 2.50
N ARG A 229 -16.38 -4.82 1.70
CA ARG A 229 -16.63 -3.46 2.15
C ARG A 229 -18.13 -3.16 2.15
N PRO A 230 -18.62 -2.32 3.08
CA PRO A 230 -17.90 -1.30 3.86
C PRO A 230 -17.25 -1.79 5.16
N PHE A 231 -17.56 -2.98 5.66
CA PHE A 231 -17.20 -3.40 7.02
C PHE A 231 -15.80 -4.01 7.15
N ASP A 232 -15.10 -4.26 6.04
CA ASP A 232 -13.76 -4.88 5.98
C ASP A 232 -13.71 -6.26 6.67
N VAL A 233 -14.64 -7.11 6.31
CA VAL A 233 -14.78 -8.48 6.83
C VAL A 233 -14.54 -9.51 5.73
N VAL A 234 -14.31 -10.77 6.11
CA VAL A 234 -14.33 -11.88 5.16
C VAL A 234 -15.76 -12.01 4.60
N PRO A 235 -15.96 -12.03 3.27
CA PRO A 235 -17.29 -11.99 2.68
C PRO A 235 -18.08 -13.26 2.94
N ASP A 236 -19.40 -13.11 3.04
CA ASP A 236 -20.33 -14.23 3.01
C ASP A 236 -20.32 -14.85 1.60
N PRO A 237 -20.02 -16.17 1.46
CA PRO A 237 -19.95 -16.83 0.16
C PRO A 237 -21.24 -16.79 -0.65
N SER A 238 -22.38 -16.67 0.00
CA SER A 238 -23.69 -16.60 -0.65
C SER A 238 -23.94 -15.27 -1.36
N LYS A 239 -23.24 -14.20 -0.97
CA LYS A 239 -23.40 -12.87 -1.53
C LYS A 239 -22.59 -12.69 -2.82
N ILE A 240 -23.13 -11.88 -3.73
CA ILE A 240 -22.47 -11.48 -4.96
C ILE A 240 -22.10 -10.00 -4.83
N PRO A 241 -20.81 -9.62 -4.94
CA PRO A 241 -20.43 -8.22 -4.86
C PRO A 241 -20.86 -7.48 -6.13
N SER A 242 -21.19 -6.20 -5.96
CA SER A 242 -21.52 -5.33 -7.11
C SER A 242 -20.29 -5.02 -7.97
N ASN A 243 -19.11 -4.98 -7.39
CA ASN A 243 -17.81 -4.79 -8.02
C ASN A 243 -16.69 -5.38 -7.17
N ILE A 244 -15.52 -5.59 -7.78
CA ILE A 244 -14.28 -5.96 -7.07
C ILE A 244 -13.24 -4.88 -7.34
N PHE A 245 -12.56 -4.41 -6.27
CA PHE A 245 -11.55 -3.36 -6.36
C PHE A 245 -10.19 -3.88 -5.89
N ILE A 246 -9.16 -3.58 -6.65
CA ILE A 246 -7.79 -3.96 -6.39
C ILE A 246 -6.92 -2.72 -6.51
N SER A 247 -6.31 -2.27 -5.40
CA SER A 247 -5.27 -1.26 -5.48
C SER A 247 -3.94 -1.95 -5.75
N THR A 248 -3.27 -1.61 -6.85
CA THR A 248 -1.98 -2.20 -7.19
C THR A 248 -0.82 -1.52 -6.46
N PHE A 249 -1.06 -0.38 -5.81
CA PHE A 249 -0.04 0.37 -5.10
C PHE A 249 -0.51 0.86 -3.73
N SER A 250 0.44 1.19 -2.89
CA SER A 250 0.18 1.86 -1.61
C SER A 250 0.98 3.15 -1.53
N THR A 251 0.37 4.18 -0.96
CA THR A 251 1.03 5.46 -0.64
C THR A 251 1.50 5.53 0.81
N ALA A 252 1.36 4.43 1.56
CA ALA A 252 1.99 4.30 2.87
C ALA A 252 3.53 4.25 2.71
N PRO A 253 4.30 4.82 3.66
CA PRO A 253 5.76 4.77 3.59
C PRO A 253 6.28 3.35 3.53
N TYR A 254 7.30 3.13 2.69
CA TYR A 254 8.00 1.86 2.50
C TYR A 254 7.13 0.70 2.01
N ALA A 255 5.96 0.96 1.47
CA ALA A 255 5.17 -0.10 0.84
C ALA A 255 5.96 -0.76 -0.31
N PRO A 256 5.84 -2.09 -0.48
CA PRO A 256 6.51 -2.79 -1.58
C PRO A 256 6.17 -2.19 -2.94
N ASN A 257 7.17 -2.07 -3.81
CA ASN A 257 6.97 -1.58 -5.16
C ASN A 257 6.17 -2.60 -5.99
N ALA A 258 5.08 -2.15 -6.61
CA ALA A 258 4.20 -3.01 -7.40
C ALA A 258 4.92 -3.67 -8.58
N ASP A 259 5.86 -2.96 -9.21
CA ASP A 259 6.64 -3.49 -10.34
C ASP A 259 7.54 -4.66 -9.89
N ILE A 260 8.08 -4.61 -8.67
CA ILE A 260 8.85 -5.72 -8.08
C ILE A 260 7.94 -6.90 -7.69
N VAL A 261 6.74 -6.59 -7.19
CA VAL A 261 5.78 -7.62 -6.79
C VAL A 261 5.26 -8.41 -7.98
N ILE A 262 5.02 -7.74 -9.12
CA ILE A 262 4.47 -8.37 -10.32
C ILE A 262 5.51 -9.16 -11.10
N ASP A 263 6.78 -8.80 -11.00
CA ASP A 263 7.88 -9.44 -11.73
C ASP A 263 7.93 -10.95 -11.47
N GLY A 264 7.84 -11.75 -12.54
CA GLY A 264 7.73 -13.20 -12.51
C GLY A 264 6.38 -13.73 -12.00
N ASN A 265 5.36 -12.88 -11.83
CA ASN A 265 4.02 -13.26 -11.39
C ASN A 265 2.90 -12.80 -12.34
N GLU A 266 3.25 -12.39 -13.55
CA GLU A 266 2.35 -11.78 -14.53
C GLU A 266 1.19 -12.72 -14.88
N ASP A 267 1.50 -13.97 -15.22
CA ASP A 267 0.51 -14.99 -15.54
C ASP A 267 -0.40 -15.31 -14.34
N ALA A 268 0.17 -15.35 -13.15
CA ALA A 268 -0.60 -15.59 -11.93
C ALA A 268 -1.53 -14.41 -11.64
N PHE A 269 -1.07 -13.19 -11.84
CA PHE A 269 -1.93 -12.01 -11.66
C PHE A 269 -3.09 -12.01 -12.66
N GLN A 270 -2.82 -12.20 -13.95
CA GLN A 270 -3.88 -12.29 -14.98
C GLN A 270 -4.87 -13.40 -14.65
N LYS A 271 -4.38 -14.59 -14.29
CA LYS A 271 -5.24 -15.73 -13.91
C LYS A 271 -6.12 -15.41 -12.71
N GLY A 272 -5.57 -14.72 -11.69
CA GLY A 272 -6.34 -14.26 -10.54
C GLY A 272 -7.46 -13.28 -10.93
N ILE A 273 -7.18 -12.34 -11.83
CA ILE A 273 -8.18 -11.42 -12.39
C ILE A 273 -9.27 -12.19 -13.13
N ASP A 274 -8.92 -13.18 -13.95
CA ASP A 274 -9.89 -13.99 -14.71
C ASP A 274 -10.86 -14.74 -13.78
N VAL A 275 -10.35 -15.24 -12.65
CA VAL A 275 -11.19 -15.86 -11.60
C VAL A 275 -12.12 -14.83 -10.97
N LEU A 276 -11.57 -13.71 -10.52
CA LEU A 276 -12.33 -12.66 -9.83
C LEU A 276 -13.43 -12.06 -10.70
N ALA A 277 -13.18 -11.91 -12.01
CA ALA A 277 -14.16 -11.40 -12.96
C ALA A 277 -15.41 -12.28 -13.05
N LYS A 278 -15.33 -13.57 -12.71
CA LYS A 278 -16.49 -14.47 -12.65
C LYS A 278 -17.23 -14.45 -11.33
N LEU A 279 -16.67 -13.82 -10.31
CA LEU A 279 -17.26 -13.81 -8.97
C LEU A 279 -18.16 -12.60 -8.70
N THR A 280 -18.09 -11.55 -9.54
CA THR A 280 -18.86 -10.31 -9.39
C THR A 280 -19.97 -10.21 -10.43
N SER A 281 -21.04 -9.50 -10.10
CA SER A 281 -22.06 -9.11 -11.07
C SER A 281 -21.70 -7.86 -11.89
N GLY A 282 -20.67 -7.13 -11.45
CA GLY A 282 -20.18 -5.94 -12.12
C GLY A 282 -18.76 -6.13 -12.67
N ASP A 283 -17.91 -5.16 -12.42
CA ASP A 283 -16.56 -5.11 -12.98
C ASP A 283 -15.48 -5.36 -11.92
N VAL A 284 -14.31 -5.79 -12.38
CA VAL A 284 -13.06 -5.74 -11.61
C VAL A 284 -12.37 -4.43 -11.94
N HIS A 285 -12.08 -3.63 -10.92
CA HIS A 285 -11.42 -2.33 -11.04
C HIS A 285 -10.01 -2.39 -10.49
N LEU A 286 -9.04 -1.92 -11.28
CA LEU A 286 -7.64 -1.80 -10.89
C LEU A 286 -7.27 -0.33 -10.69
N GLY A 287 -6.81 0.03 -9.50
CA GLY A 287 -6.22 1.34 -9.22
C GLY A 287 -4.73 1.32 -9.49
N LEU A 288 -4.26 2.12 -10.45
CA LEU A 288 -2.86 2.22 -10.89
C LEU A 288 -2.22 3.51 -10.39
N ASP A 289 -0.94 3.42 -10.04
CA ASP A 289 -0.12 4.57 -9.61
C ASP A 289 0.28 5.43 -10.81
N ALA A 290 -0.09 6.70 -10.78
CA ALA A 290 0.34 7.71 -11.74
C ALA A 290 1.17 8.84 -11.11
N ASN A 291 1.78 8.59 -9.94
CA ASN A 291 2.70 9.55 -9.30
C ASN A 291 4.12 9.47 -9.86
N LYS A 292 4.47 8.38 -10.54
CA LYS A 292 5.79 8.17 -11.13
C LYS A 292 5.88 8.79 -12.54
N ASN A 293 7.08 9.16 -12.96
CA ASN A 293 7.33 9.66 -14.32
C ASN A 293 7.28 8.54 -15.39
N SER A 294 7.58 7.30 -15.01
CA SER A 294 7.47 6.10 -15.86
C SER A 294 6.17 5.37 -15.61
N ALA A 295 5.58 4.81 -16.66
CA ALA A 295 4.44 3.93 -16.54
C ALA A 295 4.78 2.69 -15.68
N PRO A 296 3.83 2.18 -14.89
CA PRO A 296 3.95 0.86 -14.28
C PRO A 296 4.10 -0.25 -15.34
N SER A 297 4.50 -1.45 -14.89
CA SER A 297 4.60 -2.64 -15.74
C SER A 297 3.38 -2.82 -16.65
N SER A 298 3.60 -3.22 -17.90
CA SER A 298 2.52 -3.55 -18.87
C SER A 298 1.59 -4.63 -18.32
N SER A 299 2.11 -5.55 -17.51
CA SER A 299 1.31 -6.58 -16.84
C SER A 299 0.28 -6.03 -15.84
N LEU A 300 0.41 -4.77 -15.42
CA LEU A 300 -0.56 -4.06 -14.61
C LEU A 300 -1.47 -3.15 -15.44
N THR A 301 -0.98 -2.64 -16.59
CA THR A 301 -1.72 -1.67 -17.41
C THR A 301 -2.58 -2.31 -18.49
N ASP A 302 -2.16 -3.45 -19.02
CA ASP A 302 -2.80 -4.13 -20.17
C ASP A 302 -3.57 -5.40 -19.77
N VAL A 303 -4.05 -5.41 -18.52
CA VAL A 303 -4.81 -6.53 -17.92
C VAL A 303 -6.14 -6.73 -18.64
N LYS A 304 -6.45 -7.97 -18.98
CA LYS A 304 -7.75 -8.37 -19.51
C LYS A 304 -8.77 -8.58 -18.39
N ASN A 305 -10.03 -8.43 -18.69
CA ASN A 305 -11.16 -8.64 -17.77
C ASN A 305 -11.16 -7.71 -16.54
N ALA A 306 -10.47 -6.57 -16.62
CA ALA A 306 -10.49 -5.53 -15.60
C ALA A 306 -10.48 -4.14 -16.22
N LYS A 307 -11.05 -3.17 -15.49
CA LYS A 307 -11.03 -1.75 -15.84
C LYS A 307 -9.93 -1.03 -15.06
N THR A 308 -8.99 -0.43 -15.76
CA THR A 308 -7.87 0.31 -15.15
C THR A 308 -8.25 1.76 -14.89
N HIS A 309 -7.81 2.28 -13.75
CA HIS A 309 -8.03 3.65 -13.31
C HIS A 309 -6.72 4.23 -12.77
N TRP A 310 -6.38 5.44 -13.18
CA TRP A 310 -5.16 6.10 -12.79
C TRP A 310 -5.39 7.03 -11.60
N PHE A 311 -4.52 6.96 -10.60
CA PHE A 311 -4.58 7.80 -9.42
C PHE A 311 -3.29 8.59 -9.25
N VAL A 312 -3.44 9.91 -9.11
CA VAL A 312 -2.35 10.85 -8.81
C VAL A 312 -2.66 11.53 -7.49
N GLY A 313 -1.68 11.61 -6.62
CA GLY A 313 -1.80 12.32 -5.35
C GLY A 313 -0.98 11.70 -4.24
N LYS A 314 -0.85 12.45 -3.15
CA LYS A 314 -0.21 12.01 -1.91
C LYS A 314 -1.08 10.98 -1.18
N HIS A 315 -0.58 10.42 -0.07
CA HIS A 315 -1.40 9.57 0.78
C HIS A 315 -2.70 10.33 1.16
N PRO A 316 -3.89 9.71 1.02
CA PRO A 316 -4.20 8.28 0.86
C PRO A 316 -4.61 7.84 -0.56
N SER A 317 -4.03 8.38 -1.64
CA SER A 317 -4.44 8.03 -3.02
C SER A 317 -4.33 6.52 -3.34
N GLY A 318 -3.39 5.81 -2.68
CA GLY A 318 -3.23 4.36 -2.79
C GLY A 318 -4.20 3.53 -1.97
N ASN A 319 -5.02 4.14 -1.12
CA ASN A 319 -5.98 3.39 -0.30
C ASN A 319 -7.18 2.97 -1.15
N VAL A 320 -7.49 1.67 -1.16
CA VAL A 320 -8.59 1.11 -1.95
C VAL A 320 -9.95 1.76 -1.63
N GLY A 321 -10.20 2.14 -0.37
CA GLY A 321 -11.42 2.84 0.02
C GLY A 321 -11.58 4.21 -0.64
N VAL A 322 -10.47 4.94 -0.84
CA VAL A 322 -10.45 6.21 -1.58
C VAL A 322 -10.72 5.95 -3.05
N GLN A 323 -10.13 4.90 -3.62
CA GLN A 323 -10.35 4.52 -5.01
C GLN A 323 -11.81 4.11 -5.27
N ILE A 324 -12.41 3.33 -4.37
CA ILE A 324 -13.85 2.98 -4.41
C ILE A 324 -14.71 4.25 -4.45
N HIS A 325 -14.43 5.21 -3.56
CA HIS A 325 -15.19 6.46 -3.50
C HIS A 325 -15.19 7.21 -4.84
N HIS A 326 -14.06 7.24 -5.52
CA HIS A 326 -13.91 7.98 -6.78
C HIS A 326 -14.41 7.22 -8.02
N ILE A 327 -14.30 5.89 -8.02
CA ILE A 327 -14.69 5.06 -9.18
C ILE A 327 -16.20 4.75 -9.11
N SER A 328 -16.64 4.16 -8.00
CA SER A 328 -18.04 3.76 -7.78
C SER A 328 -18.31 3.65 -6.28
N SER A 329 -18.84 4.72 -5.70
CA SER A 329 -19.15 4.77 -4.26
C SER A 329 -20.19 3.72 -3.87
N ILE A 330 -19.97 3.05 -2.74
CA ILE A 330 -20.88 2.04 -2.19
C ILE A 330 -22.18 2.73 -1.76
N LYS A 331 -23.31 2.27 -2.26
CA LYS A 331 -24.63 2.74 -1.86
C LYS A 331 -25.20 1.88 -0.72
N ALA A 332 -26.21 2.38 -0.03
CA ALA A 332 -26.90 1.64 1.01
C ALA A 332 -27.39 0.27 0.47
N GLY A 333 -27.11 -0.80 1.22
CA GLY A 333 -27.44 -2.18 0.84
C GLY A 333 -26.52 -2.84 -0.17
N GLN A 334 -25.51 -2.11 -0.68
CA GLN A 334 -24.49 -2.69 -1.58
C GLN A 334 -23.24 -3.12 -0.81
N SER A 335 -22.60 -4.16 -1.33
CA SER A 335 -21.24 -4.53 -0.93
C SER A 335 -20.33 -4.65 -2.15
N VAL A 336 -19.05 -4.39 -1.94
CA VAL A 336 -17.99 -4.61 -2.91
C VAL A 336 -16.89 -5.40 -2.26
N TRP A 337 -16.14 -6.16 -3.06
CA TRP A 337 -14.99 -6.89 -2.54
C TRP A 337 -13.68 -6.15 -2.86
N THR A 338 -12.71 -6.35 -1.99
CA THR A 338 -11.37 -5.78 -2.17
C THR A 338 -10.30 -6.85 -1.95
N LEU A 339 -9.23 -6.76 -2.74
CA LEU A 339 -8.05 -7.60 -2.59
C LEU A 339 -6.79 -6.73 -2.77
N THR A 340 -5.69 -7.18 -2.19
CA THR A 340 -4.37 -6.64 -2.50
C THR A 340 -3.82 -7.28 -3.78
N LEU A 341 -2.87 -6.61 -4.46
CA LEU A 341 -2.15 -7.17 -5.61
C LEU A 341 -1.63 -8.58 -5.33
N GLN A 342 -0.99 -8.78 -4.18
CA GLN A 342 -0.38 -10.06 -3.82
C GLN A 342 -1.42 -11.15 -3.52
N ASN A 343 -2.58 -10.81 -2.99
CA ASN A 343 -3.65 -11.78 -2.77
C ASN A 343 -4.25 -12.27 -4.10
N VAL A 344 -4.35 -11.38 -5.10
CA VAL A 344 -4.75 -11.76 -6.47
C VAL A 344 -3.74 -12.72 -7.08
N ILE A 345 -2.44 -12.44 -6.92
CA ILE A 345 -1.36 -13.32 -7.38
C ILE A 345 -1.45 -14.70 -6.70
N SER A 346 -1.72 -14.76 -5.39
CA SER A 346 -1.86 -16.03 -4.65
C SER A 346 -3.03 -16.86 -5.17
N ILE A 347 -4.17 -16.22 -5.47
CA ILE A 347 -5.31 -16.89 -6.12
C ILE A 347 -4.88 -17.44 -7.48
N GLY A 348 -4.24 -16.63 -8.31
CA GLY A 348 -3.81 -17.06 -9.63
C GLY A 348 -2.81 -18.21 -9.60
N ARG A 349 -1.83 -18.18 -8.68
CA ARG A 349 -0.87 -19.30 -8.48
C ARG A 349 -1.58 -20.60 -8.16
N MET A 350 -2.61 -20.57 -7.31
CA MET A 350 -3.42 -21.74 -7.02
C MET A 350 -4.08 -22.28 -8.28
N PHE A 351 -4.66 -21.43 -9.12
CA PHE A 351 -5.33 -21.83 -10.36
C PHE A 351 -4.35 -22.30 -11.45
N LEU A 352 -3.08 -21.89 -11.40
CA LEU A 352 -2.04 -22.37 -12.31
C LEU A 352 -1.37 -23.67 -11.85
N THR A 353 -1.17 -23.85 -10.54
CA THR A 353 -0.32 -24.91 -10.01
C THR A 353 -1.04 -25.94 -9.14
N GLY A 354 -2.24 -25.65 -8.67
CA GLY A 354 -2.96 -26.46 -7.68
C GLY A 354 -2.37 -26.42 -6.28
N LYS A 355 -1.36 -25.55 -6.02
CA LYS A 355 -0.64 -25.44 -4.76
C LYS A 355 -1.02 -24.18 -4.00
N TYR A 356 -1.13 -24.29 -2.67
CA TYR A 356 -1.37 -23.16 -1.79
C TYR A 356 -0.06 -22.37 -1.58
N ASP A 357 0.27 -21.50 -2.54
CA ASP A 357 1.44 -20.64 -2.48
C ASP A 357 1.02 -19.20 -2.16
N VAL A 358 1.16 -18.82 -0.90
CA VAL A 358 0.89 -17.49 -0.36
C VAL A 358 2.16 -16.70 -0.07
N SER A 359 3.23 -16.99 -0.83
CA SER A 359 4.46 -16.21 -0.76
C SER A 359 4.22 -14.76 -1.15
N LYS A 360 4.91 -13.86 -0.45
CA LYS A 360 4.76 -12.40 -0.58
C LYS A 360 6.10 -11.70 -0.62
N ILE A 361 6.12 -10.55 -1.26
CA ILE A 361 7.20 -9.57 -1.18
C ILE A 361 6.83 -8.55 -0.08
N ILE A 362 7.67 -8.42 0.90
CA ILE A 362 7.60 -7.38 1.92
C ILE A 362 8.76 -6.42 1.76
N SER A 363 8.68 -5.24 2.35
CA SER A 363 9.79 -4.31 2.44
C SER A 363 10.17 -4.09 3.90
N ILE A 364 11.46 -4.04 4.18
CA ILE A 364 12.02 -3.65 5.47
C ILE A 364 12.64 -2.27 5.29
N GLY A 365 12.21 -1.30 6.08
CA GLY A 365 12.70 0.07 6.05
C GLY A 365 12.84 0.66 7.44
N GLY A 366 13.34 1.89 7.53
CA GLY A 366 13.54 2.61 8.79
C GLY A 366 14.98 2.55 9.29
N ALA A 367 15.18 2.78 10.59
CA ALA A 367 16.49 2.90 11.21
C ALA A 367 17.16 1.53 11.45
N ILE A 368 17.37 0.76 10.40
CA ILE A 368 18.04 -0.55 10.43
C ILE A 368 19.08 -0.62 9.31
N GLU A 369 20.36 -0.44 9.65
CA GLU A 369 21.42 -0.35 8.65
C GLU A 369 21.64 -1.66 7.91
N GLY A 370 21.89 -1.55 6.58
CA GLY A 370 22.23 -2.67 5.70
C GLY A 370 21.13 -3.70 5.47
N LYS A 371 19.88 -3.39 5.86
CA LYS A 371 18.74 -4.32 5.69
C LYS A 371 17.50 -3.69 5.05
N GLN A 372 17.60 -2.42 4.67
CA GLN A 372 16.52 -1.73 3.97
C GLN A 372 16.41 -2.25 2.53
N ALA A 373 15.52 -3.21 2.33
CA ALA A 373 15.34 -3.87 1.02
C ALA A 373 13.97 -4.56 0.95
N HIS A 374 13.68 -5.16 -0.19
CA HIS A 374 12.56 -6.06 -0.36
C HIS A 374 12.99 -7.49 0.03
N TYR A 375 12.04 -8.25 0.59
CA TYR A 375 12.27 -9.62 1.00
C TYR A 375 11.12 -10.52 0.51
N SER A 376 11.51 -11.62 -0.14
CA SER A 376 10.57 -12.69 -0.46
C SER A 376 10.40 -13.58 0.77
N THR A 377 9.17 -13.69 1.27
CA THR A 377 8.80 -14.49 2.43
C THR A 377 7.38 -15.03 2.28
N VAL A 378 6.84 -15.59 3.35
CA VAL A 378 5.45 -16.09 3.41
C VAL A 378 4.73 -15.35 4.53
N SER A 379 3.42 -15.14 4.42
CA SER A 379 2.61 -14.57 5.51
C SER A 379 2.82 -15.32 6.81
N GLY A 380 2.89 -14.60 7.91
CA GLY A 380 3.11 -15.19 9.22
C GLY A 380 4.58 -15.51 9.53
N ALA A 381 5.55 -15.04 8.74
CA ALA A 381 6.97 -15.23 9.00
C ALA A 381 7.41 -14.63 10.34
N ASN A 382 8.31 -15.31 11.06
CA ASN A 382 8.85 -14.80 12.32
C ASN A 382 9.70 -13.55 12.07
N ILE A 383 9.41 -12.49 12.80
CA ILE A 383 10.06 -11.17 12.66
C ILE A 383 11.55 -11.27 13.06
N GLY A 384 11.87 -12.02 14.10
CA GLY A 384 13.25 -12.20 14.55
C GLY A 384 14.13 -12.90 13.51
N ASP A 385 13.60 -13.92 12.83
CA ASP A 385 14.30 -14.61 11.75
C ASP A 385 14.57 -13.66 10.57
N LEU A 386 13.61 -12.81 10.21
CA LEU A 386 13.75 -11.81 9.15
C LEU A 386 14.77 -10.73 9.49
N LEU A 387 14.73 -10.21 10.71
CA LEU A 387 15.63 -9.14 11.16
C LEU A 387 17.01 -9.68 11.57
N GLY A 388 17.09 -10.96 12.00
CA GLY A 388 18.31 -11.60 12.43
C GLY A 388 18.98 -10.87 13.62
N ASN A 389 20.31 -10.82 13.62
CA ASN A 389 21.11 -10.17 14.68
C ASN A 389 21.17 -8.64 14.56
N SER A 390 20.10 -7.99 14.10
CA SER A 390 20.06 -6.53 14.11
C SER A 390 20.02 -6.00 15.53
N ASP A 391 20.76 -4.93 15.75
CA ASP A 391 20.58 -4.12 16.93
C ASP A 391 19.22 -3.41 16.84
N LEU A 392 18.31 -3.82 17.71
CA LEU A 392 16.95 -3.31 17.82
C LEU A 392 16.68 -2.64 19.17
N ASP A 393 17.72 -2.44 19.96
CA ASP A 393 17.60 -1.72 21.22
C ASP A 393 17.15 -0.29 20.91
N GLU A 394 16.21 0.18 21.70
CA GLU A 394 15.55 1.49 21.54
C GLU A 394 14.77 1.67 20.21
N LYS A 395 14.58 0.61 19.41
CA LYS A 395 13.83 0.67 18.13
C LYS A 395 12.46 0.03 18.28
N ARG A 396 11.47 0.73 17.75
CA ARG A 396 10.11 0.21 17.64
C ARG A 396 9.97 -0.58 16.34
N ILE A 397 9.68 -1.86 16.44
CA ILE A 397 9.34 -2.71 15.30
C ILE A 397 7.84 -2.54 15.00
N ILE A 398 7.49 -2.32 13.74
CA ILE A 398 6.11 -2.23 13.27
C ILE A 398 5.91 -3.28 12.19
N SER A 399 4.94 -4.20 12.42
CA SER A 399 4.41 -5.08 11.38
C SER A 399 3.30 -4.35 10.66
N GLY A 400 3.41 -4.22 9.33
CA GLY A 400 2.59 -3.35 8.51
C GLY A 400 3.24 -1.98 8.31
N ASP A 401 2.45 -0.97 8.00
CA ASP A 401 2.93 0.41 7.81
C ASP A 401 2.84 1.24 9.10
N VAL A 402 3.50 2.40 9.10
CA VAL A 402 3.56 3.29 10.29
C VAL A 402 2.23 3.95 10.65
N LEU A 403 1.22 3.88 9.79
CA LEU A 403 -0.10 4.49 9.97
C LEU A 403 -1.09 3.51 10.59
N THR A 404 -1.08 2.26 10.12
CA THR A 404 -2.08 1.24 10.45
C THR A 404 -1.50 -0.04 11.03
N GLY A 405 -0.17 -0.21 10.96
CA GLY A 405 0.53 -1.37 11.48
C GLY A 405 0.56 -1.41 13.01
N ARG A 406 0.86 -2.58 13.55
CA ARG A 406 0.98 -2.80 14.99
C ARG A 406 2.44 -2.88 15.44
N THR A 407 2.70 -2.48 16.67
CA THR A 407 3.98 -2.73 17.30
C THR A 407 4.17 -4.23 17.52
N ALA A 408 5.34 -4.74 17.19
CA ALA A 408 5.68 -6.16 17.30
C ALA A 408 7.04 -6.35 17.96
N GLY A 409 7.27 -7.54 18.55
CA GLY A 409 8.55 -7.96 19.09
C GLY A 409 9.27 -8.96 18.18
N LYS A 410 10.57 -9.24 18.48
CA LYS A 410 11.36 -10.24 17.74
C LYS A 410 10.76 -11.66 17.78
N GLY A 411 10.08 -12.02 18.86
CA GLY A 411 9.41 -13.32 19.01
C GLY A 411 8.04 -13.42 18.35
N GLU A 412 7.58 -12.33 17.73
CA GLU A 412 6.28 -12.28 17.05
C GLU A 412 6.38 -12.54 15.56
N PHE A 413 5.25 -12.55 14.90
CA PHE A 413 5.10 -12.93 13.51
C PHE A 413 4.49 -11.79 12.70
N LEU A 414 4.79 -11.76 11.41
CA LEU A 414 4.17 -10.84 10.47
C LEU A 414 2.65 -11.06 10.37
N ASP A 415 1.93 -9.99 10.08
CA ASP A 415 0.50 -10.03 9.86
C ASP A 415 0.16 -10.52 8.45
#